data_2dca2b4110b726f4647f3c711a20da0f
#
_entry.id   2dca2b4110b726f4647f3c711a20da0f
#
_cell.length_a   1.000
_cell.length_b   1.000
_cell.length_c   1.000
_cell.angle_alpha   90.00
_cell.angle_beta   90.00
_cell.angle_gamma   90.00
#
_symmetry.space_group_name_H-M   'P 1'
#
loop_
_entity.id
_entity.type
_entity.pdbx_description
1 polymer ?
#
loop_
_entity_poly.entity_id
_entity_poly.type
_entity_poly.pdbx_seq_one_letter_code
_entity_poly.pdbx_strand_id
1 'polypeptide(L)'
;MARGDLETVPGTEGLFYYDTGMYDADEYGSVYVVDAEKPAVIDTGIGTNREGLFDAIEEALSGREPAYVLPTHAHLDHSGGAGYLARRYPDATVLAHERAVPHLVDPERLVEGTKAAVGEQWKYYVEPAPVPDDRIDGLEDGDTIDLGDRTIDVHEAPGHAPHQVVFHDRTADVVFTGDSAGIYVPDADEIKVTSPPPQFHAKQCIDDVKLIQNLEPELLCFGHFGPREYDADLLDEYKRTLVEWVEAVKQKRRELGDDEAVIEHFVKHARIVDVWGKEKSRAETRLNTRGAIAYLEYVGEDA
;
A
#
# COMPACT_ATOMS: atom_id res chain seq x y z
N MET A 1 4.48 -13.25 11.93
CA MET A 1 3.17 -12.73 12.42
C MET A 1 2.07 -13.55 11.79
N ALA A 2 0.99 -13.88 12.49
CA ALA A 2 -0.13 -14.59 11.88
C ALA A 2 -1.27 -13.62 11.53
N ARG A 3 -2.12 -14.05 10.61
CA ARG A 3 -3.32 -13.29 10.21
C ARG A 3 -4.18 -12.93 11.41
N GLY A 4 -4.52 -11.66 11.53
CA GLY A 4 -5.34 -11.14 12.61
C GLY A 4 -4.55 -10.82 13.89
N ASP A 5 -3.25 -10.97 13.90
CA ASP A 5 -2.43 -10.53 15.01
C ASP A 5 -2.27 -9.00 15.01
N LEU A 6 -2.33 -8.42 16.21
CA LEU A 6 -1.98 -7.03 16.48
C LEU A 6 -0.68 -7.00 17.28
N GLU A 7 0.31 -6.27 16.79
CA GLU A 7 1.60 -6.13 17.47
C GLU A 7 2.00 -4.66 17.61
N THR A 8 2.83 -4.35 18.61
CA THR A 8 3.44 -3.02 18.74
C THR A 8 4.58 -2.90 17.72
N VAL A 9 4.68 -1.75 17.05
CA VAL A 9 5.84 -1.43 16.20
C VAL A 9 7.09 -1.34 17.09
N PRO A 10 8.14 -2.12 16.82
CA PRO A 10 9.33 -2.17 17.66
C PRO A 10 9.97 -0.78 17.84
N GLY A 11 10.38 -0.47 19.07
CA GLY A 11 11.06 0.80 19.38
C GLY A 11 10.15 2.02 19.49
N THR A 12 8.84 1.89 19.30
CA THR A 12 7.90 3.00 19.39
C THR A 12 6.92 2.88 20.56
N GLU A 13 6.34 4.00 20.99
CA GLU A 13 5.23 4.03 21.94
C GLU A 13 3.94 4.42 21.20
N GLY A 14 2.84 3.71 21.47
CA GLY A 14 1.52 4.02 20.91
C GLY A 14 1.43 3.82 19.38
N LEU A 15 2.28 2.99 18.79
CA LEU A 15 2.18 2.61 17.38
C LEU A 15 2.05 1.10 17.27
N PHE A 16 0.99 0.67 16.59
CA PHE A 16 0.65 -0.74 16.43
C PHE A 16 0.49 -1.06 14.95
N TYR A 17 0.67 -2.34 14.58
CA TYR A 17 0.35 -2.83 13.25
C TYR A 17 -0.42 -4.14 13.32
N TYR A 18 -1.31 -4.31 12.37
CA TYR A 18 -2.26 -5.41 12.28
C TYR A 18 -2.10 -6.13 10.95
N ASP A 19 -1.93 -7.46 10.97
CA ASP A 19 -1.97 -8.28 9.77
C ASP A 19 -3.43 -8.52 9.35
N THR A 20 -3.83 -7.93 8.24
CA THR A 20 -5.20 -7.99 7.73
C THR A 20 -5.59 -9.38 7.23
N GLY A 21 -4.62 -10.29 7.00
CA GLY A 21 -4.85 -11.60 6.38
C GLY A 21 -5.41 -11.52 4.97
N MET A 22 -5.16 -10.40 4.25
CA MET A 22 -5.70 -10.26 2.91
C MET A 22 -5.17 -11.35 1.97
N TYR A 23 -6.01 -11.77 1.02
CA TYR A 23 -5.77 -12.87 0.09
C TYR A 23 -5.55 -14.24 0.73
N ASP A 24 -6.02 -14.45 1.98
CA ASP A 24 -5.70 -15.64 2.78
C ASP A 24 -4.19 -15.89 2.95
N ALA A 25 -3.38 -14.85 2.86
CA ALA A 25 -1.94 -14.88 3.07
C ALA A 25 -1.59 -14.26 4.44
N ASP A 26 -0.58 -14.81 5.09
CA ASP A 26 0.05 -14.19 6.23
C ASP A 26 1.08 -13.16 5.73
N GLU A 27 1.35 -12.12 6.53
CA GLU A 27 2.39 -11.13 6.25
C GLU A 27 2.32 -10.55 4.82
N TYR A 28 1.10 -10.14 4.42
CA TYR A 28 0.91 -9.49 3.11
C TYR A 28 0.42 -8.05 3.23
N GLY A 29 -0.60 -7.76 4.02
CA GLY A 29 -1.16 -6.41 4.13
C GLY A 29 -1.24 -5.91 5.56
N SER A 30 -0.65 -4.76 5.83
CA SER A 30 -0.59 -4.12 7.13
C SER A 30 -1.52 -2.93 7.23
N VAL A 31 -2.18 -2.78 8.37
CA VAL A 31 -2.85 -1.57 8.81
C VAL A 31 -2.15 -1.09 10.08
N TYR A 32 -1.91 0.21 10.19
CA TYR A 32 -1.28 0.77 11.37
C TYR A 32 -2.28 1.56 12.20
N VAL A 33 -2.14 1.49 13.53
CA VAL A 33 -2.94 2.25 14.48
C VAL A 33 -2.00 3.14 15.29
N VAL A 34 -2.23 4.45 15.21
CA VAL A 34 -1.48 5.46 15.96
C VAL A 34 -2.31 5.87 17.15
N ASP A 35 -1.88 5.50 18.36
CA ASP A 35 -2.45 5.90 19.62
C ASP A 35 -1.90 7.26 20.03
N ALA A 36 -2.66 8.31 19.78
CA ALA A 36 -2.35 9.72 20.04
C ALA A 36 -3.52 10.41 20.76
N GLU A 37 -3.42 11.71 21.07
CA GLU A 37 -4.56 12.47 21.58
C GLU A 37 -5.75 12.42 20.63
N LYS A 38 -5.49 12.51 19.31
CA LYS A 38 -6.43 12.25 18.21
C LYS A 38 -5.94 11.01 17.44
N PRO A 39 -6.40 9.80 17.78
CA PRO A 39 -5.86 8.60 17.20
C PRO A 39 -6.12 8.48 15.69
N ALA A 40 -5.22 7.82 14.98
CA ALA A 40 -5.34 7.61 13.54
C ALA A 40 -5.17 6.14 13.15
N VAL A 41 -5.82 5.76 12.05
CA VAL A 41 -5.65 4.46 11.39
C VAL A 41 -5.08 4.71 10.00
N ILE A 42 -3.93 4.11 9.69
CA ILE A 42 -3.26 4.25 8.38
C ILE A 42 -3.48 2.99 7.57
N ASP A 43 -4.03 3.14 6.39
CA ASP A 43 -4.60 2.12 5.53
C ASP A 43 -5.76 1.34 6.17
N THR A 44 -6.45 0.50 5.41
CA THR A 44 -7.70 -0.14 5.87
C THR A 44 -7.89 -1.56 5.30
N GLY A 45 -6.97 -2.04 4.49
CA GLY A 45 -7.07 -3.32 3.80
C GLY A 45 -8.21 -3.40 2.79
N ILE A 46 -8.46 -4.62 2.29
CA ILE A 46 -9.50 -4.92 1.28
C ILE A 46 -10.93 -4.95 1.84
N GLY A 47 -11.10 -4.65 3.12
CA GLY A 47 -12.41 -4.65 3.80
C GLY A 47 -13.00 -6.03 4.14
N THR A 48 -12.38 -7.13 3.73
CA THR A 48 -12.91 -8.49 3.96
C THR A 48 -12.88 -8.85 5.44
N ASN A 49 -11.76 -8.67 6.12
CA ASN A 49 -11.58 -9.02 7.53
C ASN A 49 -11.80 -7.81 8.47
N ARG A 50 -12.67 -6.88 8.07
CA ARG A 50 -12.87 -5.60 8.79
C ARG A 50 -13.30 -5.76 10.25
N GLU A 51 -14.04 -6.83 10.60
CA GLU A 51 -14.44 -7.04 12.01
C GLU A 51 -13.20 -7.27 12.88
N GLY A 52 -12.23 -8.07 12.42
CA GLY A 52 -10.96 -8.23 13.12
C GLY A 52 -10.15 -6.93 13.18
N LEU A 53 -10.20 -6.10 12.13
CA LEU A 53 -9.59 -4.77 12.17
C LEU A 53 -10.28 -3.85 13.20
N PHE A 54 -11.61 -3.90 13.33
CA PHE A 54 -12.32 -3.13 14.36
C PHE A 54 -11.90 -3.56 15.77
N ASP A 55 -11.81 -4.88 16.01
CA ASP A 55 -11.35 -5.44 17.29
C ASP A 55 -9.89 -5.00 17.59
N ALA A 56 -9.02 -5.04 16.59
CA ALA A 56 -7.63 -4.57 16.71
C ALA A 56 -7.52 -3.08 17.02
N ILE A 57 -8.34 -2.23 16.39
CA ILE A 57 -8.40 -0.79 16.69
C ILE A 57 -8.89 -0.56 18.12
N GLU A 58 -9.95 -1.27 18.56
CA GLU A 58 -10.49 -1.15 19.92
C GLU A 58 -9.44 -1.59 20.97
N GLU A 59 -8.69 -2.66 20.69
CA GLU A 59 -7.59 -3.13 21.55
C GLU A 59 -6.45 -2.10 21.59
N ALA A 60 -5.92 -1.68 20.45
CA ALA A 60 -4.81 -0.73 20.35
C ALA A 60 -5.12 0.60 21.04
N LEU A 61 -6.35 1.10 20.89
CA LEU A 61 -6.78 2.37 21.44
C LEU A 61 -7.43 2.27 22.84
N SER A 62 -7.45 1.07 23.45
CA SER A 62 -8.06 0.84 24.75
C SER A 62 -9.53 1.31 24.83
N GLY A 63 -10.29 1.07 23.75
CA GLY A 63 -11.71 1.44 23.62
C GLY A 63 -11.95 2.90 23.22
N ARG A 64 -10.92 3.69 22.91
CA ARG A 64 -11.07 5.00 22.26
C ARG A 64 -11.36 4.82 20.76
N GLU A 65 -12.02 5.82 20.16
CA GLU A 65 -12.30 5.81 18.73
C GLU A 65 -11.21 6.60 17.95
N PRO A 66 -10.88 6.20 16.71
CA PRO A 66 -9.99 6.98 15.87
C PRO A 66 -10.63 8.32 15.50
N ALA A 67 -9.81 9.38 15.48
CA ALA A 67 -10.19 10.68 14.94
C ALA A 67 -10.00 10.74 13.43
N TYR A 68 -9.03 9.98 12.92
CA TYR A 68 -8.68 10.00 11.50
C TYR A 68 -8.51 8.59 10.91
N VAL A 69 -8.87 8.46 9.63
CA VAL A 69 -8.55 7.31 8.77
C VAL A 69 -7.73 7.85 7.60
N LEU A 70 -6.51 7.35 7.43
CA LEU A 70 -5.48 7.88 6.53
C LEU A 70 -5.09 6.85 5.47
N PRO A 71 -5.87 6.63 4.39
CA PRO A 71 -5.42 5.79 3.30
C PRO A 71 -4.20 6.40 2.61
N THR A 72 -3.14 5.63 2.42
CA THR A 72 -1.95 6.07 1.69
C THR A 72 -2.27 6.35 0.24
N HIS A 73 -3.20 5.60 -0.34
CA HIS A 73 -3.72 5.80 -1.70
C HIS A 73 -5.06 5.08 -1.90
N ALA A 74 -5.67 5.26 -3.08
CA ALA A 74 -7.04 4.78 -3.33
C ALA A 74 -7.12 3.30 -3.75
N HIS A 75 -6.02 2.55 -3.95
CA HIS A 75 -6.16 1.12 -4.28
C HIS A 75 -6.91 0.38 -3.17
N LEU A 76 -7.77 -0.57 -3.57
CA LEU A 76 -8.72 -1.18 -2.64
C LEU A 76 -8.07 -2.06 -1.57
N ASP A 77 -6.84 -2.49 -1.75
CA ASP A 77 -6.06 -3.21 -0.73
C ASP A 77 -5.53 -2.28 0.38
N HIS A 78 -5.57 -0.97 0.17
CA HIS A 78 -5.27 0.06 1.17
C HIS A 78 -6.52 0.80 1.66
N SER A 79 -7.45 1.09 0.77
CA SER A 79 -8.61 1.94 1.06
C SER A 79 -9.96 1.22 1.11
N GLY A 80 -9.99 -0.08 0.80
CA GLY A 80 -11.26 -0.83 0.68
C GLY A 80 -12.10 -0.89 1.95
N GLY A 81 -11.47 -0.74 3.12
CA GLY A 81 -12.12 -0.65 4.42
C GLY A 81 -12.58 0.76 4.83
N ALA A 82 -12.12 1.83 4.15
CA ALA A 82 -12.28 3.21 4.62
C ALA A 82 -13.74 3.63 4.87
N GLY A 83 -14.65 3.31 3.94
CA GLY A 83 -16.07 3.60 4.12
C GLY A 83 -16.74 2.78 5.21
N TYR A 84 -16.22 1.59 5.52
CA TYR A 84 -16.70 0.80 6.68
C TYR A 84 -16.22 1.39 7.99
N LEU A 85 -14.96 1.88 8.05
CA LEU A 85 -14.43 2.61 9.21
C LEU A 85 -15.20 3.90 9.44
N ALA A 86 -15.48 4.69 8.39
CA ALA A 86 -16.28 5.91 8.50
C ALA A 86 -17.71 5.66 9.01
N ARG A 87 -18.29 4.49 8.72
CA ARG A 87 -19.60 4.08 9.28
C ARG A 87 -19.51 3.60 10.71
N ARG A 88 -18.44 2.90 11.07
CA ARG A 88 -18.22 2.35 12.42
C ARG A 88 -17.89 3.44 13.42
N TYR A 89 -17.13 4.46 12.98
CA TYR A 89 -16.64 5.59 13.78
C TYR A 89 -17.17 6.90 13.19
N PRO A 90 -18.40 7.30 13.56
CA PRO A 90 -19.08 8.43 12.94
C PRO A 90 -18.41 9.79 13.17
N ASP A 91 -17.53 9.93 14.13
CA ASP A 91 -16.80 11.16 14.41
C ASP A 91 -15.39 11.21 13.74
N ALA A 92 -14.94 10.08 13.15
CA ALA A 92 -13.66 10.04 12.43
C ALA A 92 -13.73 10.73 11.06
N THR A 93 -12.72 11.46 10.65
CA THR A 93 -12.57 12.04 9.31
C THR A 93 -11.61 11.18 8.49
N VAL A 94 -11.99 10.88 7.25
CA VAL A 94 -11.06 10.26 6.29
C VAL A 94 -10.23 11.39 5.66
N LEU A 95 -8.90 11.28 5.71
CA LEU A 95 -7.99 12.21 5.06
C LEU A 95 -7.20 11.45 4.00
N ALA A 96 -7.35 11.80 2.75
CA ALA A 96 -6.70 11.13 1.62
C ALA A 96 -6.22 12.17 0.61
N HIS A 97 -5.22 11.82 -0.20
CA HIS A 97 -4.79 12.71 -1.28
C HIS A 97 -6.00 13.22 -2.08
N GLU A 98 -6.03 14.51 -2.47
CA GLU A 98 -7.18 15.15 -3.16
C GLU A 98 -7.68 14.36 -4.37
N ARG A 99 -6.75 13.72 -5.13
CA ARG A 99 -7.09 12.86 -6.28
C ARG A 99 -7.71 11.51 -5.87
N ALA A 100 -7.52 11.06 -4.63
CA ALA A 100 -8.13 9.85 -4.10
C ALA A 100 -9.58 10.09 -3.67
N VAL A 101 -9.91 11.29 -3.19
CA VAL A 101 -11.23 11.64 -2.65
C VAL A 101 -12.39 11.23 -3.55
N PRO A 102 -12.43 11.57 -4.85
CA PRO A 102 -13.54 11.16 -5.73
C PRO A 102 -13.71 9.64 -5.83
N HIS A 103 -12.61 8.88 -5.74
CA HIS A 103 -12.62 7.42 -5.79
C HIS A 103 -13.15 6.77 -4.51
N LEU A 104 -13.01 7.44 -3.37
CA LEU A 104 -13.50 6.94 -2.09
C LEU A 104 -14.97 7.33 -1.85
N VAL A 105 -15.41 8.49 -2.38
CA VAL A 105 -16.80 8.94 -2.32
C VAL A 105 -17.67 8.14 -3.29
N ASP A 106 -17.20 7.92 -4.52
CA ASP A 106 -17.85 7.09 -5.53
C ASP A 106 -16.90 6.00 -6.05
N PRO A 107 -16.86 4.83 -5.41
CA PRO A 107 -15.89 3.79 -5.71
C PRO A 107 -16.22 2.94 -6.96
N GLU A 108 -17.28 3.21 -7.71
CA GLU A 108 -17.72 2.36 -8.82
C GLU A 108 -16.60 2.14 -9.85
N ARG A 109 -15.96 3.21 -10.31
CA ARG A 109 -14.85 3.14 -11.29
C ARG A 109 -13.61 2.44 -10.71
N LEU A 110 -13.34 2.67 -9.43
CA LEU A 110 -12.23 2.02 -8.72
C LEU A 110 -12.46 0.51 -8.64
N VAL A 111 -13.68 0.08 -8.32
CA VAL A 111 -14.07 -1.33 -8.29
C VAL A 111 -13.92 -1.98 -9.68
N GLU A 112 -14.40 -1.32 -10.74
CA GLU A 112 -14.25 -1.82 -12.11
C GLU A 112 -12.78 -1.97 -12.50
N GLY A 113 -11.96 -0.95 -12.22
CA GLY A 113 -10.51 -0.96 -12.47
C GLY A 113 -9.80 -2.07 -11.70
N THR A 114 -10.12 -2.22 -10.41
CA THR A 114 -9.53 -3.28 -9.58
C THR A 114 -9.92 -4.67 -10.10
N LYS A 115 -11.20 -4.91 -10.42
CA LYS A 115 -11.64 -6.19 -11.03
C LYS A 115 -10.86 -6.53 -12.29
N ALA A 116 -10.65 -5.55 -13.15
CA ALA A 116 -9.88 -5.73 -14.39
C ALA A 116 -8.39 -6.04 -14.12
N ALA A 117 -7.79 -5.40 -13.12
CA ALA A 117 -6.39 -5.58 -12.76
C ALA A 117 -6.14 -6.94 -12.07
N VAL A 118 -6.90 -7.24 -11.01
CA VAL A 118 -6.66 -8.40 -10.13
C VAL A 118 -7.28 -9.71 -10.64
N GLY A 119 -8.28 -9.64 -11.55
CA GLY A 119 -8.94 -10.80 -12.12
C GLY A 119 -9.53 -11.75 -11.07
N GLU A 120 -9.08 -13.01 -11.08
CA GLU A 120 -9.60 -14.04 -10.14
C GLU A 120 -9.34 -13.73 -8.66
N GLN A 121 -8.39 -12.84 -8.34
CA GLN A 121 -8.13 -12.39 -6.96
C GLN A 121 -9.29 -11.54 -6.40
N TRP A 122 -10.20 -11.05 -7.25
CA TRP A 122 -11.39 -10.33 -6.81
C TRP A 122 -12.24 -11.13 -5.80
N LYS A 123 -12.16 -12.45 -5.82
CA LYS A 123 -12.86 -13.32 -4.85
C LYS A 123 -12.52 -13.03 -3.37
N TYR A 124 -11.38 -12.38 -3.12
CA TYR A 124 -10.94 -12.01 -1.77
C TYR A 124 -11.45 -10.63 -1.33
N TYR A 125 -11.95 -9.83 -2.26
CA TYR A 125 -12.45 -8.49 -1.98
C TYR A 125 -13.91 -8.50 -1.57
N VAL A 126 -14.32 -7.46 -0.87
CA VAL A 126 -15.74 -7.08 -0.74
C VAL A 126 -15.94 -5.75 -1.47
N GLU A 127 -17.18 -5.48 -1.89
CA GLU A 127 -17.52 -4.18 -2.46
C GLU A 127 -17.23 -3.09 -1.39
N PRO A 128 -16.40 -2.08 -1.69
CA PRO A 128 -16.11 -1.02 -0.72
C PRO A 128 -17.38 -0.22 -0.43
N ALA A 129 -17.52 0.19 0.83
CA ALA A 129 -18.56 1.16 1.17
C ALA A 129 -18.10 2.55 0.75
N PRO A 130 -18.96 3.39 0.13
CA PRO A 130 -18.64 4.79 -0.09
C PRO A 130 -18.35 5.52 1.21
N VAL A 131 -17.33 6.39 1.19
CA VAL A 131 -17.10 7.36 2.27
C VAL A 131 -18.07 8.52 2.06
N PRO A 132 -18.83 8.94 3.09
CA PRO A 132 -19.70 10.11 2.96
C PRO A 132 -18.89 11.38 2.61
N ASP A 133 -19.39 12.19 1.68
CA ASP A 133 -18.71 13.38 1.15
C ASP A 133 -18.39 14.42 2.25
N ASP A 134 -19.23 14.48 3.29
CA ASP A 134 -19.03 15.35 4.46
C ASP A 134 -18.08 14.77 5.53
N ARG A 135 -17.43 13.64 5.23
CA ARG A 135 -16.58 12.88 6.15
C ARG A 135 -15.20 12.60 5.57
N ILE A 136 -14.86 13.23 4.45
CA ILE A 136 -13.59 13.09 3.78
C ILE A 136 -13.05 14.45 3.37
N ASP A 137 -11.77 14.69 3.66
CA ASP A 137 -11.03 15.87 3.23
C ASP A 137 -9.81 15.49 2.39
N GLY A 138 -9.45 16.38 1.45
CA GLY A 138 -8.29 16.22 0.58
C GLY A 138 -7.00 16.64 1.25
N LEU A 139 -5.92 15.89 1.00
CA LEU A 139 -4.54 16.22 1.37
C LEU A 139 -3.72 16.58 0.13
N GLU A 140 -2.80 17.52 0.30
CA GLU A 140 -1.81 17.94 -0.70
C GLU A 140 -0.37 17.76 -0.15
N ASP A 141 0.62 17.83 -1.03
CA ASP A 141 2.03 17.77 -0.64
C ASP A 141 2.42 18.89 0.33
N GLY A 142 3.08 18.52 1.42
CA GLY A 142 3.50 19.45 2.47
C GLY A 142 2.44 19.74 3.53
N ASP A 143 1.26 19.15 3.44
CA ASP A 143 0.28 19.22 4.53
C ASP A 143 0.80 18.54 5.80
N THR A 144 0.23 18.93 6.92
CA THR A 144 0.55 18.39 8.24
C THR A 144 -0.73 18.03 8.98
N ILE A 145 -0.81 16.79 9.46
CA ILE A 145 -1.93 16.28 10.25
C ILE A 145 -1.59 16.38 11.73
N ASP A 146 -2.35 17.18 12.47
CA ASP A 146 -2.21 17.37 13.91
C ASP A 146 -2.99 16.29 14.68
N LEU A 147 -2.26 15.38 15.34
CA LEU A 147 -2.82 14.35 16.22
C LEU A 147 -2.83 14.76 17.70
N GLY A 148 -2.52 16.04 18.00
CA GLY A 148 -2.43 16.61 19.35
C GLY A 148 -1.01 16.52 19.88
N ASP A 149 -0.62 15.39 20.38
CA ASP A 149 0.73 15.08 20.88
C ASP A 149 1.70 14.57 19.81
N ARG A 150 1.22 14.34 18.58
CA ARG A 150 1.99 13.90 17.42
C ARG A 150 1.64 14.72 16.18
N THR A 151 2.55 14.69 15.22
CA THR A 151 2.38 15.37 13.93
C THR A 151 2.82 14.45 12.81
N ILE A 152 1.97 14.32 11.80
CA ILE A 152 2.26 13.54 10.57
C ILE A 152 2.39 14.49 9.40
N ASP A 153 3.54 14.51 8.74
CA ASP A 153 3.74 15.23 7.48
C ASP A 153 3.30 14.36 6.30
N VAL A 154 2.74 15.02 5.29
CA VAL A 154 2.24 14.41 4.06
C VAL A 154 3.20 14.72 2.93
N HIS A 155 3.64 13.69 2.21
CA HIS A 155 4.50 13.83 1.03
C HIS A 155 3.87 13.11 -0.15
N GLU A 156 3.69 13.78 -1.30
CA GLU A 156 3.27 13.10 -2.53
C GLU A 156 4.35 12.13 -3.03
N ALA A 157 3.91 10.92 -3.40
CA ALA A 157 4.77 9.87 -3.91
C ALA A 157 4.08 9.13 -5.08
N PRO A 158 3.89 9.81 -6.24
CA PRO A 158 2.93 9.40 -7.27
C PRO A 158 3.42 8.28 -8.19
N GLY A 159 4.55 7.63 -7.93
CA GLY A 159 5.15 6.64 -8.83
C GLY A 159 4.36 5.35 -8.93
N HIS A 160 3.84 4.83 -7.80
CA HIS A 160 3.00 3.65 -7.78
C HIS A 160 1.58 3.97 -8.26
N ALA A 161 1.00 5.06 -7.76
CA ALA A 161 -0.30 5.57 -8.14
C ALA A 161 -0.35 7.10 -8.02
N PRO A 162 -1.04 7.85 -8.93
CA PRO A 162 -1.03 9.31 -8.96
C PRO A 162 -1.59 10.01 -7.72
N HIS A 163 -2.27 9.25 -6.87
CA HIS A 163 -2.90 9.69 -5.63
C HIS A 163 -2.22 9.11 -4.38
N GLN A 164 -0.99 8.60 -4.51
CA GLN A 164 -0.29 8.05 -3.38
C GLN A 164 0.46 9.12 -2.62
N VAL A 165 0.40 9.01 -1.28
CA VAL A 165 1.20 9.77 -0.33
C VAL A 165 2.02 8.84 0.56
N VAL A 166 3.09 9.39 1.09
CA VAL A 166 3.88 8.85 2.18
C VAL A 166 3.59 9.70 3.41
N PHE A 167 3.33 9.08 4.55
CA PHE A 167 3.13 9.76 5.81
C PHE A 167 4.38 9.65 6.69
N HIS A 168 4.85 10.78 7.22
CA HIS A 168 6.00 10.81 8.12
C HIS A 168 5.59 11.29 9.51
N ASP A 169 5.53 10.37 10.48
CA ASP A 169 5.38 10.71 11.89
C ASP A 169 6.73 11.18 12.44
N ARG A 170 6.88 12.50 12.57
CA ARG A 170 8.11 13.13 13.10
C ARG A 170 8.36 12.85 14.57
N THR A 171 7.35 12.47 15.33
CA THR A 171 7.47 12.21 16.77
C THR A 171 8.06 10.84 17.03
N ALA A 172 7.62 9.84 16.28
CA ALA A 172 8.15 8.47 16.34
C ALA A 172 9.29 8.23 15.35
N ASP A 173 9.59 9.20 14.47
CA ASP A 173 10.55 9.11 13.37
C ASP A 173 10.30 7.91 12.45
N VAL A 174 9.03 7.75 12.04
CA VAL A 174 8.53 6.62 11.28
C VAL A 174 7.93 7.10 9.96
N VAL A 175 8.25 6.43 8.87
CA VAL A 175 7.64 6.65 7.56
C VAL A 175 6.72 5.49 7.19
N PHE A 176 5.42 5.80 6.97
CA PHE A 176 4.45 4.89 6.39
C PHE A 176 4.52 4.99 4.88
N THR A 177 5.04 3.96 4.25
CA THR A 177 5.46 4.02 2.85
C THR A 177 4.33 3.82 1.84
N GLY A 178 3.18 3.26 2.28
CA GLY A 178 2.25 2.65 1.33
C GLY A 178 3.01 1.70 0.42
N ASP A 179 2.85 1.88 -0.89
CA ASP A 179 3.51 1.09 -1.93
C ASP A 179 4.73 1.78 -2.57
N SER A 180 5.09 2.99 -2.11
CA SER A 180 6.21 3.76 -2.68
C SER A 180 7.56 3.07 -2.52
N ALA A 181 7.72 2.24 -1.47
CA ALA A 181 8.93 1.46 -1.22
C ALA A 181 8.77 -0.02 -1.57
N GLY A 182 7.71 -0.42 -2.30
CA GLY A 182 7.46 -1.81 -2.68
C GLY A 182 6.85 -2.68 -1.57
N ILE A 183 6.98 -3.99 -1.72
CA ILE A 183 6.44 -5.00 -0.81
C ILE A 183 7.60 -5.61 -0.02
N TYR A 184 7.63 -5.40 1.28
CA TYR A 184 8.63 -5.99 2.15
C TYR A 184 8.28 -7.44 2.50
N VAL A 185 9.26 -8.34 2.46
CA VAL A 185 9.12 -9.76 2.80
C VAL A 185 10.02 -10.04 4.01
N PRO A 186 9.47 -10.08 5.24
CA PRO A 186 10.27 -10.18 6.46
C PRO A 186 11.19 -11.39 6.51
N ASP A 187 10.71 -12.57 6.16
CA ASP A 187 11.49 -13.83 6.19
C ASP A 187 12.74 -13.80 5.30
N ALA A 188 12.72 -13.01 4.24
CA ALA A 188 13.82 -12.90 3.29
C ALA A 188 14.64 -11.62 3.47
N ASP A 189 14.17 -10.68 4.30
CA ASP A 189 14.69 -9.31 4.44
C ASP A 189 14.91 -8.65 3.08
N GLU A 190 13.91 -8.74 2.19
CA GLU A 190 13.96 -8.19 0.83
C GLU A 190 12.72 -7.36 0.51
N ILE A 191 12.86 -6.42 -0.43
CA ILE A 191 11.73 -5.66 -0.98
C ILE A 191 11.45 -6.17 -2.40
N LYS A 192 10.21 -6.57 -2.65
CA LYS A 192 9.71 -6.95 -3.97
C LYS A 192 9.08 -5.75 -4.68
N VAL A 193 9.13 -5.82 -6.00
CA VAL A 193 8.48 -4.81 -6.85
C VAL A 193 6.98 -4.89 -6.70
N THR A 194 6.34 -3.71 -6.62
CA THR A 194 4.91 -3.52 -6.84
C THR A 194 4.72 -2.55 -8.01
N SER A 195 4.13 -3.02 -9.09
CA SER A 195 4.00 -2.27 -10.35
C SER A 195 2.65 -2.55 -11.02
N PRO A 196 1.51 -2.18 -10.37
CA PRO A 196 0.20 -2.49 -10.89
C PRO A 196 -0.18 -1.59 -12.08
N PRO A 197 -0.94 -2.12 -13.08
CA PRO A 197 -1.52 -1.28 -14.12
C PRO A 197 -2.68 -0.42 -13.57
N PRO A 198 -3.07 0.67 -14.21
CA PRO A 198 -2.49 1.20 -15.45
C PRO A 198 -1.50 2.35 -15.25
N GLN A 199 -1.28 2.82 -14.02
CA GLN A 199 -0.65 4.12 -13.76
C GLN A 199 0.72 4.04 -13.08
N PHE A 200 1.26 2.82 -12.89
CA PHE A 200 2.62 2.64 -12.42
C PHE A 200 3.63 3.38 -13.30
N HIS A 201 4.55 4.11 -12.68
CA HIS A 201 5.57 4.90 -13.37
C HIS A 201 6.96 4.70 -12.76
N ALA A 202 7.76 3.79 -13.32
CA ALA A 202 9.03 3.34 -12.75
C ALA A 202 9.99 4.47 -12.35
N LYS A 203 10.13 5.50 -13.18
CA LYS A 203 11.03 6.64 -12.87
C LYS A 203 10.52 7.43 -11.67
N GLN A 204 9.22 7.65 -11.54
CA GLN A 204 8.65 8.33 -10.38
C GLN A 204 8.80 7.47 -9.12
N CYS A 205 8.59 6.15 -9.20
CA CYS A 205 8.86 5.27 -8.05
C CYS A 205 10.30 5.40 -7.54
N ILE A 206 11.28 5.53 -8.44
CA ILE A 206 12.68 5.77 -8.04
C ILE A 206 12.82 7.12 -7.32
N ASP A 207 12.11 8.15 -7.77
CA ASP A 207 12.15 9.47 -7.14
C ASP A 207 11.41 9.46 -5.79
N ASP A 208 10.32 8.70 -5.65
CA ASP A 208 9.61 8.47 -4.38
C ASP A 208 10.49 7.76 -3.35
N VAL A 209 11.25 6.73 -3.77
CA VAL A 209 12.22 6.07 -2.87
C VAL A 209 13.31 7.03 -2.40
N LYS A 210 13.80 7.92 -3.29
CA LYS A 210 14.77 8.97 -2.89
C LYS A 210 14.16 9.97 -1.91
N LEU A 211 12.87 10.31 -2.07
CA LEU A 211 12.17 11.14 -1.10
C LEU A 211 12.19 10.47 0.27
N ILE A 212 11.83 9.19 0.36
CA ILE A 212 11.88 8.41 1.61
C ILE A 212 13.31 8.38 2.19
N GLN A 213 14.33 8.15 1.35
CA GLN A 213 15.73 8.18 1.77
C GLN A 213 16.17 9.56 2.33
N ASN A 214 15.66 10.66 1.76
CA ASN A 214 15.98 12.02 2.24
C ASN A 214 15.31 12.36 3.59
N LEU A 215 14.26 11.65 3.99
CA LEU A 215 13.65 11.79 5.31
C LEU A 215 14.50 11.14 6.40
N GLU A 216 15.36 10.16 6.04
CA GLU A 216 16.25 9.42 6.95
C GLU A 216 15.54 8.93 8.23
N PRO A 217 14.36 8.25 8.15
CA PRO A 217 13.60 7.86 9.34
C PRO A 217 14.31 6.76 10.13
N GLU A 218 13.94 6.53 11.39
CA GLU A 218 14.39 5.36 12.14
C GLU A 218 13.73 4.07 11.64
N LEU A 219 12.44 4.13 11.25
CA LEU A 219 11.67 2.98 10.81
C LEU A 219 10.91 3.25 9.51
N LEU A 220 10.79 2.21 8.69
CA LEU A 220 9.86 2.12 7.58
C LEU A 220 8.69 1.23 7.98
N CYS A 221 7.48 1.70 7.80
CA CYS A 221 6.22 0.98 8.01
C CYS A 221 5.59 0.70 6.65
N PHE A 222 5.79 -0.51 6.12
CA PHE A 222 5.29 -0.89 4.80
C PHE A 222 3.79 -1.17 4.83
N GLY A 223 3.06 -0.73 3.81
CA GLY A 223 1.68 -1.16 3.59
C GLY A 223 1.60 -2.66 3.27
N HIS A 224 2.68 -3.21 2.70
CA HIS A 224 2.99 -4.60 2.46
C HIS A 224 4.47 -4.88 2.79
N PHE A 225 4.94 -5.46 3.88
CA PHE A 225 4.36 -5.87 5.13
C PHE A 225 5.24 -5.39 6.29
N GLY A 226 4.58 -4.80 7.31
CA GLY A 226 5.12 -4.58 8.64
C GLY A 226 6.22 -3.51 8.77
N PRO A 227 6.69 -3.28 10.00
CA PRO A 227 7.78 -2.35 10.27
C PRO A 227 9.16 -2.98 10.02
N ARG A 228 10.11 -2.16 9.61
CA ARG A 228 11.52 -2.52 9.45
C ARG A 228 12.40 -1.32 9.77
N GLU A 229 13.53 -1.52 10.44
CA GLU A 229 14.54 -0.48 10.62
C GLU A 229 14.98 0.10 9.26
N TYR A 230 15.14 1.41 9.19
CA TYR A 230 15.58 2.07 7.96
C TYR A 230 16.97 1.59 7.56
N ASP A 231 17.14 1.32 6.28
CA ASP A 231 18.40 0.92 5.66
C ASP A 231 18.46 1.49 4.23
N ALA A 232 19.35 2.44 4.03
CA ALA A 232 19.55 3.07 2.74
C ALA A 232 20.02 2.07 1.65
N ASP A 233 20.83 1.07 2.03
CA ASP A 233 21.34 0.06 1.09
C ASP A 233 20.21 -0.86 0.60
N LEU A 234 19.24 -1.21 1.46
CA LEU A 234 18.05 -1.98 1.10
C LEU A 234 17.18 -1.20 0.09
N LEU A 235 16.97 0.09 0.33
CA LEU A 235 16.23 0.95 -0.59
C LEU A 235 16.99 1.16 -1.92
N ASP A 236 18.32 1.21 -1.88
CA ASP A 236 19.15 1.25 -3.11
C ASP A 236 19.06 -0.06 -3.89
N GLU A 237 18.98 -1.20 -3.20
CA GLU A 237 18.74 -2.49 -3.84
C GLU A 237 17.35 -2.55 -4.47
N TYR A 238 16.32 -2.07 -3.79
CA TYR A 238 14.98 -1.99 -4.35
C TYR A 238 14.93 -1.15 -5.63
N LYS A 239 15.56 0.03 -5.66
CA LYS A 239 15.65 0.86 -6.89
C LYS A 239 16.31 0.11 -8.04
N ARG A 240 17.36 -0.66 -7.77
CA ARG A 240 18.01 -1.49 -8.81
C ARG A 240 17.09 -2.60 -9.29
N THR A 241 16.44 -3.30 -8.37
CA THR A 241 15.49 -4.38 -8.68
C THR A 241 14.34 -3.86 -9.54
N LEU A 242 13.84 -2.65 -9.27
CA LEU A 242 12.78 -2.02 -10.05
C LEU A 242 13.22 -1.73 -11.50
N VAL A 243 14.43 -1.20 -11.69
CA VAL A 243 15.00 -0.96 -13.02
C VAL A 243 15.21 -2.27 -13.76
N GLU A 244 15.81 -3.26 -13.12
CA GLU A 244 16.07 -4.58 -13.69
C GLU A 244 14.77 -5.29 -14.08
N TRP A 245 13.72 -5.13 -13.27
CA TRP A 245 12.40 -5.67 -13.55
C TRP A 245 11.82 -5.12 -14.86
N VAL A 246 11.78 -3.80 -15.00
CA VAL A 246 11.25 -3.15 -16.21
C VAL A 246 12.06 -3.54 -17.45
N GLU A 247 13.38 -3.56 -17.36
CA GLU A 247 14.25 -3.98 -18.45
C GLU A 247 14.06 -5.46 -18.81
N ALA A 248 13.87 -6.34 -17.83
CA ALA A 248 13.59 -7.76 -18.08
C ALA A 248 12.26 -7.95 -18.83
N VAL A 249 11.20 -7.22 -18.44
CA VAL A 249 9.91 -7.23 -19.15
C VAL A 249 10.08 -6.71 -20.58
N LYS A 250 10.78 -5.59 -20.76
CA LYS A 250 11.06 -5.00 -22.07
C LYS A 250 11.81 -5.96 -22.98
N GLN A 251 12.88 -6.58 -22.47
CA GLN A 251 13.63 -7.58 -23.23
C GLN A 251 12.73 -8.74 -23.63
N LYS A 252 11.90 -9.24 -22.72
CA LYS A 252 11.02 -10.37 -23.00
C LYS A 252 9.94 -10.03 -24.03
N ARG A 253 9.42 -8.81 -24.03
CA ARG A 253 8.51 -8.30 -25.08
C ARG A 253 9.16 -8.37 -26.47
N ARG A 254 10.41 -7.91 -26.58
CA ARG A 254 11.19 -7.99 -27.85
C ARG A 254 11.40 -9.43 -28.32
N GLU A 255 11.63 -10.35 -27.38
CA GLU A 255 11.87 -11.76 -27.71
C GLU A 255 10.61 -12.49 -28.18
N LEU A 256 9.47 -12.25 -27.54
CA LEU A 256 8.23 -13.00 -27.73
C LEU A 256 7.22 -12.33 -28.67
N GLY A 257 7.21 -10.98 -28.71
CA GLY A 257 6.31 -10.22 -29.59
C GLY A 257 4.81 -10.33 -29.24
N ASP A 258 4.48 -10.85 -28.05
CA ASP A 258 3.11 -11.05 -27.57
C ASP A 258 3.06 -10.88 -26.06
N ASP A 259 2.25 -9.92 -25.59
CA ASP A 259 2.20 -9.55 -24.17
C ASP A 259 1.66 -10.65 -23.26
N GLU A 260 0.70 -11.46 -23.72
CA GLU A 260 0.21 -12.58 -22.91
C GLU A 260 1.29 -13.66 -22.76
N ALA A 261 2.06 -13.94 -23.82
CA ALA A 261 3.21 -14.83 -23.73
C ALA A 261 4.28 -14.31 -22.76
N VAL A 262 4.49 -13.00 -22.69
CA VAL A 262 5.40 -12.35 -21.71
C VAL A 262 4.89 -12.57 -20.29
N ILE A 263 3.61 -12.29 -20.04
CA ILE A 263 2.97 -12.48 -18.73
C ILE A 263 3.10 -13.95 -18.29
N GLU A 264 2.73 -14.89 -19.15
CA GLU A 264 2.82 -16.33 -18.84
C GLU A 264 4.27 -16.79 -18.60
N HIS A 265 5.25 -16.20 -19.30
CA HIS A 265 6.66 -16.47 -19.05
C HIS A 265 7.04 -16.11 -17.61
N PHE A 266 6.75 -14.88 -17.15
CA PHE A 266 7.10 -14.45 -15.80
C PHE A 266 6.31 -15.21 -14.73
N VAL A 267 5.01 -15.44 -14.92
CA VAL A 267 4.17 -16.23 -14.01
C VAL A 267 4.69 -17.66 -13.83
N LYS A 268 5.14 -18.30 -14.91
CA LYS A 268 5.73 -19.64 -14.86
C LYS A 268 7.02 -19.68 -14.03
N HIS A 269 7.81 -18.60 -14.08
CA HIS A 269 9.10 -18.48 -13.39
C HIS A 269 8.99 -17.63 -12.13
N ALA A 270 7.78 -17.34 -11.64
CA ALA A 270 7.55 -16.56 -10.44
C ALA A 270 8.29 -17.14 -9.23
N ARG A 271 9.02 -16.29 -8.53
CA ARG A 271 9.60 -16.64 -7.23
C ARG A 271 8.47 -16.74 -6.21
N ILE A 272 8.33 -17.90 -5.61
CA ILE A 272 7.31 -18.13 -4.60
C ILE A 272 7.79 -17.57 -3.26
N VAL A 273 6.92 -16.79 -2.61
CA VAL A 273 7.06 -16.37 -1.22
C VAL A 273 6.25 -17.36 -0.40
N ASP A 274 6.91 -18.05 0.53
CA ASP A 274 6.32 -19.19 1.22
C ASP A 274 5.07 -18.81 2.02
N VAL A 275 5.10 -17.68 2.76
CA VAL A 275 3.97 -17.17 3.56
C VAL A 275 2.77 -16.73 2.71
N TRP A 276 2.99 -16.31 1.44
CA TRP A 276 1.90 -15.96 0.52
C TRP A 276 1.35 -17.16 -0.24
N GLY A 277 2.14 -18.22 -0.33
CA GLY A 277 1.83 -19.38 -1.13
C GLY A 277 1.92 -19.14 -2.65
N LYS A 278 1.75 -20.21 -3.40
CA LYS A 278 1.99 -20.24 -4.86
C LYS A 278 0.98 -19.42 -5.65
N GLU A 279 -0.29 -19.43 -5.22
CA GLU A 279 -1.38 -18.75 -5.94
C GLU A 279 -1.15 -17.23 -5.89
N LYS A 280 -0.96 -16.67 -4.67
CA LYS A 280 -0.73 -15.22 -4.48
C LYS A 280 0.58 -14.77 -5.15
N SER A 281 1.68 -15.50 -4.98
CA SER A 281 2.96 -15.14 -5.61
C SER A 281 2.89 -15.05 -7.14
N ARG A 282 2.11 -15.94 -7.76
CA ARG A 282 1.89 -15.91 -9.22
C ARG A 282 0.94 -14.80 -9.66
N ALA A 283 -0.12 -14.56 -8.89
CA ALA A 283 -1.05 -13.47 -9.16
C ALA A 283 -0.34 -12.12 -9.06
N GLU A 284 0.51 -11.94 -8.06
CA GLU A 284 1.37 -10.76 -7.90
C GLU A 284 2.29 -10.55 -9.10
N THR A 285 2.99 -11.61 -9.53
CA THR A 285 3.85 -11.55 -10.72
C THR A 285 3.07 -11.19 -11.98
N ARG A 286 1.85 -11.71 -12.15
CA ARG A 286 0.97 -11.38 -13.28
C ARG A 286 0.59 -9.90 -13.27
N LEU A 287 0.16 -9.39 -12.12
CA LEU A 287 -0.21 -7.99 -11.94
C LEU A 287 0.96 -7.07 -12.27
N ASN A 288 2.11 -7.34 -11.69
CA ASN A 288 3.33 -6.54 -11.86
C ASN A 288 3.85 -6.58 -13.31
N THR A 289 3.74 -7.71 -14.00
CA THR A 289 4.12 -7.80 -15.42
C THR A 289 3.22 -6.93 -16.29
N ARG A 290 1.90 -6.96 -16.05
CA ARG A 290 0.94 -6.11 -16.76
C ARG A 290 1.22 -4.62 -16.58
N GLY A 291 1.55 -4.20 -15.36
CA GLY A 291 1.86 -2.79 -15.12
C GLY A 291 3.19 -2.35 -15.73
N ALA A 292 4.22 -3.19 -15.71
CA ALA A 292 5.48 -2.90 -16.41
C ALA A 292 5.26 -2.78 -17.93
N ILE A 293 4.40 -3.64 -18.53
CA ILE A 293 4.01 -3.54 -19.94
C ILE A 293 3.29 -2.21 -20.21
N ALA A 294 2.29 -1.87 -19.39
CA ALA A 294 1.55 -0.61 -19.54
C ALA A 294 2.47 0.63 -19.41
N TYR A 295 3.42 0.59 -18.49
CA TYR A 295 4.45 1.64 -18.38
C TYR A 295 5.30 1.77 -19.64
N LEU A 296 5.78 0.66 -20.21
CA LEU A 296 6.59 0.67 -21.44
C LEU A 296 5.80 1.25 -22.63
N GLU A 297 4.52 0.93 -22.75
CA GLU A 297 3.62 1.53 -23.75
C GLU A 297 3.47 3.05 -23.54
N TYR A 298 3.24 3.46 -22.29
CA TYR A 298 3.09 4.88 -21.94
C TYR A 298 4.34 5.72 -22.30
N VAL A 299 5.54 5.19 -22.08
CA VAL A 299 6.79 5.91 -22.39
C VAL A 299 7.24 5.74 -23.84
N GLY A 300 6.51 4.98 -24.67
CA GLY A 300 6.81 4.77 -26.10
C GLY A 300 8.02 3.85 -26.34
N GLU A 301 8.31 2.95 -25.43
CA GLU A 301 9.42 2.00 -25.52
C GLU A 301 8.94 0.60 -25.98
N ASP A 302 8.07 0.59 -27.01
CA ASP A 302 7.38 -0.62 -27.50
C ASP A 302 8.24 -1.58 -28.32
N ALA A 303 9.52 -1.34 -28.56
CA ALA A 303 10.34 -2.21 -29.41
C ALA A 303 11.82 -2.24 -29.03
#